data_64cb193c4ce366fd5dc533f61d0ce89f
#
_entry.id   64cb193c4ce366fd5dc533f61d0ce89f
#
_cell.length_a   1.000
_cell.length_b   1.000
_cell.length_c   1.000
_cell.angle_alpha   90.00
_cell.angle_beta   90.00
_cell.angle_gamma   90.00
#
_symmetry.space_group_name_H-M   'P 1'
#
loop_
_entity.id
_entity.type
_entity.pdbx_description
1 polymer ?
#
loop_
_entity_poly.entity_id
_entity_poly.type
_entity_poly.pdbx_seq_one_letter_code
_entity_poly.pdbx_strand_id
1 'polypeptide(L)'
;FDFRHMTTVGEPIQPEAWLWYYKYIGGEDTAIVDTWWQTETGGHLITNLPALDDMKPGSAGKAVPGIQPAIYDDNGDPIEAASGRAGNLVIEKPWPGMLQTVYGNDERFIDEYWQDFSDTDSSDPEDWVYKAGDGAVHAQDGYYRVLGRLDDVMNVAGHRLGTMELESAVAEVEDVAEAAVASREDAEKGEVPDVYVVVREGVEESEAVREK
;
A
#
# COMPACT_ATOMS: atom_id res chain seq x y z
N PHE A 1 15.31 -25.85 0.24
CA PHE A 1 16.25 -24.74 0.46
C PHE A 1 16.23 -24.39 1.94
N ASP A 2 17.37 -23.96 2.48
CA ASP A 2 17.52 -23.55 3.87
C ASP A 2 17.59 -22.01 3.93
N PHE A 3 16.42 -21.38 3.81
CA PHE A 3 16.29 -19.92 3.90
C PHE A 3 16.21 -19.49 5.37
N ARG A 4 16.97 -18.48 5.76
CA ARG A 4 16.82 -17.85 7.07
C ARG A 4 15.68 -16.84 7.10
N HIS A 5 15.51 -16.09 6.00
CA HIS A 5 14.45 -15.15 5.80
C HIS A 5 14.07 -15.11 4.32
N MET A 6 12.83 -14.82 4.05
CA MET A 6 12.32 -14.44 2.72
C MET A 6 11.84 -13.00 2.78
N THR A 7 11.86 -12.30 1.67
CA THR A 7 11.47 -10.89 1.63
C THR A 7 10.52 -10.62 0.49
N THR A 8 9.65 -9.64 0.70
CA THR A 8 8.76 -9.08 -0.33
C THR A 8 8.92 -7.57 -0.35
N VAL A 9 8.87 -6.97 -1.54
CA VAL A 9 9.08 -5.55 -1.74
C VAL A 9 8.61 -5.13 -3.13
N GLY A 10 8.33 -3.85 -3.30
CA GLY A 10 7.97 -3.23 -4.58
C GLY A 10 6.47 -3.02 -4.73
N GLU A 11 5.68 -4.05 -4.45
CA GLU A 11 4.23 -3.99 -4.44
C GLU A 11 3.68 -4.63 -3.16
N PRO A 12 2.49 -4.23 -2.67
CA PRO A 12 1.83 -4.90 -1.56
C PRO A 12 1.57 -6.36 -1.89
N ILE A 13 2.02 -7.28 -1.03
CA ILE A 13 1.74 -8.71 -1.23
C ILE A 13 0.35 -9.06 -0.71
N GLN A 14 -0.44 -9.74 -1.54
CA GLN A 14 -1.76 -10.21 -1.13
C GLN A 14 -1.64 -11.36 -0.12
N PRO A 15 -2.59 -11.47 0.84
CA PRO A 15 -2.56 -12.51 1.89
C PRO A 15 -2.43 -13.93 1.35
N GLU A 16 -3.12 -14.26 0.25
CA GLU A 16 -3.10 -15.59 -0.39
C GLU A 16 -1.72 -15.89 -0.98
N ALA A 17 -1.13 -14.92 -1.69
CA ALA A 17 0.22 -15.04 -2.24
C ALA A 17 1.26 -15.16 -1.12
N TRP A 18 1.09 -14.41 -0.03
CA TRP A 18 1.94 -14.50 1.15
C TRP A 18 1.87 -15.89 1.78
N LEU A 19 0.64 -16.45 1.99
CA LEU A 19 0.42 -17.79 2.54
C LEU A 19 0.99 -18.88 1.63
N TRP A 20 0.84 -18.74 0.32
CA TRP A 20 1.44 -19.63 -0.66
C TRP A 20 2.97 -19.61 -0.55
N TYR A 21 3.55 -18.42 -0.50
CA TYR A 21 5.01 -18.21 -0.38
C TYR A 21 5.55 -18.81 0.92
N TYR A 22 4.86 -18.56 2.04
CA TYR A 22 5.19 -19.13 3.35
C TYR A 22 5.17 -20.65 3.34
N LYS A 23 4.12 -21.25 2.78
CA LYS A 23 3.92 -22.69 2.78
C LYS A 23 4.85 -23.43 1.83
N TYR A 24 4.91 -22.99 0.57
CA TYR A 24 5.58 -23.79 -0.47
C TYR A 24 7.04 -23.43 -0.69
N ILE A 25 7.45 -22.22 -0.37
CA ILE A 25 8.84 -21.78 -0.48
C ILE A 25 9.51 -21.75 0.89
N GLY A 26 8.82 -21.23 1.91
CA GLY A 26 9.33 -21.06 3.26
C GLY A 26 9.26 -22.30 4.15
N GLY A 27 8.53 -23.34 3.74
CA GLY A 27 8.40 -24.58 4.52
C GLY A 27 7.66 -24.39 5.85
N GLU A 28 6.84 -23.35 5.97
CA GLU A 28 6.02 -23.00 7.15
C GLU A 28 6.83 -22.62 8.42
N ASP A 29 8.12 -22.36 8.29
CA ASP A 29 8.99 -21.98 9.41
C ASP A 29 9.91 -20.78 9.10
N THR A 30 10.00 -20.37 7.82
CA THR A 30 10.84 -19.24 7.42
C THR A 30 10.07 -17.93 7.50
N ALA A 31 10.60 -16.95 8.22
CA ALA A 31 10.00 -15.64 8.32
C ALA A 31 9.95 -14.93 6.96
N ILE A 32 8.80 -14.34 6.64
CA ILE A 32 8.63 -13.44 5.51
C ILE A 32 8.68 -12.00 6.02
N VAL A 33 9.64 -11.24 5.53
CA VAL A 33 9.84 -9.82 5.84
C VAL A 33 9.30 -9.02 4.69
N ASP A 34 8.12 -8.47 4.88
CA ASP A 34 7.57 -7.48 3.96
C ASP A 34 8.10 -6.09 4.30
N THR A 35 8.20 -5.22 3.29
CA THR A 35 8.80 -3.89 3.47
C THR A 35 8.07 -2.86 2.63
N TRP A 36 7.87 -1.69 3.24
CA TRP A 36 7.49 -0.51 2.48
C TRP A 36 8.62 0.52 2.51
N TRP A 37 8.95 1.00 1.34
CA TRP A 37 9.91 2.07 1.09
C TRP A 37 9.68 2.68 -0.28
N GLN A 38 10.30 3.82 -0.51
CA GLN A 38 10.32 4.50 -1.81
C GLN A 38 11.76 4.92 -2.13
N THR A 39 12.04 5.25 -3.37
CA THR A 39 13.34 5.84 -3.76
C THR A 39 13.63 7.09 -2.93
N GLU A 40 12.59 7.87 -2.69
CA GLU A 40 12.58 9.11 -1.92
C GLU A 40 12.88 8.90 -0.43
N THR A 41 12.57 7.75 0.11
CA THR A 41 12.79 7.48 1.54
C THR A 41 14.22 7.06 1.87
N GLY A 42 15.01 6.67 0.86
CA GLY A 42 16.41 6.26 1.03
C GLY A 42 16.62 4.95 1.80
N GLY A 43 15.53 4.27 2.18
CA GLY A 43 15.55 3.01 2.90
C GLY A 43 14.17 2.62 3.42
N HIS A 44 14.08 1.47 4.07
CA HIS A 44 12.84 0.94 4.60
C HIS A 44 12.32 1.77 5.77
N LEU A 45 11.08 2.23 5.72
CA LEU A 45 10.43 2.98 6.80
C LEU A 45 9.41 2.14 7.57
N ILE A 46 8.80 1.14 6.92
CA ILE A 46 7.87 0.20 7.54
C ILE A 46 8.33 -1.21 7.15
N THR A 47 8.49 -2.09 8.13
CA THR A 47 8.91 -3.48 7.90
C THR A 47 8.62 -4.35 9.12
N ASN A 48 8.65 -5.67 8.93
CA ASN A 48 8.65 -6.63 10.01
C ASN A 48 10.07 -6.90 10.48
N LEU A 49 10.27 -6.97 11.80
CA LEU A 49 11.54 -7.38 12.40
C LEU A 49 11.42 -8.84 12.88
N PRO A 50 12.04 -9.81 12.19
CA PRO A 50 11.99 -11.22 12.60
C PRO A 50 12.38 -11.43 14.05
N ALA A 51 11.68 -12.30 14.75
CA ALA A 51 11.80 -12.59 16.17
C ALA A 51 11.35 -11.47 17.14
N LEU A 52 10.99 -10.31 16.66
CA LEU A 52 10.40 -9.23 17.46
C LEU A 52 8.93 -9.00 17.11
N ASP A 53 8.59 -9.12 15.84
CA ASP A 53 7.25 -8.91 15.32
C ASP A 53 6.62 -10.21 14.82
N ASP A 54 5.31 -10.33 14.98
CA ASP A 54 4.54 -11.38 14.33
C ASP A 54 4.49 -11.13 12.82
N MET A 55 4.58 -12.20 12.04
CA MET A 55 4.42 -12.14 10.60
C MET A 55 2.93 -12.13 10.25
N LYS A 56 2.46 -11.11 9.54
CA LYS A 56 1.05 -10.94 9.17
C LYS A 56 0.88 -10.91 7.66
N PRO A 57 0.13 -11.86 7.07
CA PRO A 57 -0.18 -11.83 5.65
C PRO A 57 -0.80 -10.48 5.23
N GLY A 58 -0.27 -9.88 4.15
CA GLY A 58 -0.76 -8.61 3.61
C GLY A 58 -0.40 -7.36 4.41
N SER A 59 0.51 -7.47 5.39
CA SER A 59 0.97 -6.33 6.16
C SER A 59 2.43 -6.02 5.87
N ALA A 60 2.74 -4.75 5.61
CA ALA A 60 4.11 -4.27 5.48
C ALA A 60 4.89 -4.24 6.81
N GLY A 61 4.21 -4.49 7.94
CA GLY A 61 4.84 -4.50 9.26
C GLY A 61 4.58 -3.25 10.08
N LYS A 62 5.57 -2.86 10.88
CA LYS A 62 5.53 -1.70 11.78
C LYS A 62 6.57 -0.66 11.37
N ALA A 63 6.43 0.54 11.93
CA ALA A 63 7.43 1.59 11.76
C ALA A 63 8.82 1.15 12.22
N VAL A 64 9.82 1.42 11.41
CA VAL A 64 11.24 1.27 11.81
C VAL A 64 11.53 2.27 12.94
N PRO A 65 12.35 1.90 13.95
CA PRO A 65 12.68 2.81 15.04
C PRO A 65 13.18 4.18 14.57
N GLY A 66 12.56 5.23 15.05
CA GLY A 66 12.85 6.62 14.67
C GLY A 66 12.01 7.18 13.54
N ILE A 67 11.17 6.35 12.89
CA ILE A 67 10.22 6.78 11.87
C ILE A 67 8.82 6.94 12.49
N GLN A 68 8.10 7.99 12.09
CA GLN A 68 6.75 8.30 12.58
C GLN A 68 5.75 8.32 11.41
N PRO A 69 5.32 7.16 10.92
CA PRO A 69 4.26 7.11 9.90
C PRO A 69 2.91 7.36 10.55
N ALA A 70 2.03 8.05 9.84
CA ALA A 70 0.64 8.26 10.20
C ALA A 70 -0.27 8.09 8.98
N ILE A 71 -1.56 8.02 9.23
CA ILE A 71 -2.57 8.00 8.18
C ILE A 71 -3.40 9.27 8.31
N TYR A 72 -3.46 10.08 7.24
CA TYR A 72 -4.22 11.32 7.20
C TYR A 72 -5.39 11.20 6.22
N ASP A 73 -6.48 11.90 6.51
CA ASP A 73 -7.53 12.09 5.52
C ASP A 73 -7.16 13.18 4.50
N ASP A 74 -8.05 13.46 3.54
CA ASP A 74 -7.79 14.45 2.49
C ASP A 74 -7.79 15.91 2.98
N ASN A 75 -8.23 16.14 4.21
CA ASN A 75 -8.17 17.46 4.85
C ASN A 75 -6.89 17.63 5.69
N GLY A 76 -6.07 16.60 5.81
CA GLY A 76 -4.88 16.60 6.66
C GLY A 76 -5.16 16.24 8.12
N ASP A 77 -6.37 15.75 8.44
CA ASP A 77 -6.69 15.31 9.79
C ASP A 77 -6.20 13.87 10.01
N PRO A 78 -5.53 13.57 11.15
CA PRO A 78 -5.07 12.24 11.47
C PRO A 78 -6.24 11.23 11.59
N ILE A 79 -6.09 10.08 10.97
CA ILE A 79 -7.01 8.95 11.11
C ILE A 79 -6.49 8.05 12.23
N GLU A 80 -7.31 7.86 13.28
CA GLU A 80 -6.93 7.02 14.42
C GLU A 80 -6.65 5.57 13.98
N ALA A 81 -5.58 4.99 14.56
CA ALA A 81 -5.34 3.56 14.48
C ALA A 81 -6.56 2.79 14.98
N ALA A 82 -6.83 1.63 14.42
CA ALA A 82 -8.00 0.80 14.74
C ALA A 82 -9.35 1.30 14.22
N SER A 83 -9.44 2.48 13.60
CA SER A 83 -10.66 2.90 12.92
C SER A 83 -10.99 2.02 11.72
N GLY A 84 -9.99 1.32 11.16
CA GLY A 84 -10.08 0.55 9.92
C GLY A 84 -10.19 1.41 8.66
N ARG A 85 -10.17 2.74 8.82
CA ARG A 85 -10.23 3.66 7.68
C ARG A 85 -8.89 3.73 6.96
N ALA A 86 -8.94 3.67 5.65
CA ALA A 86 -7.82 3.98 4.80
C ALA A 86 -7.64 5.49 4.64
N GLY A 87 -6.41 5.93 4.41
CA GLY A 87 -6.08 7.32 4.15
C GLY A 87 -4.72 7.45 3.48
N ASN A 88 -4.23 8.68 3.44
CA ASN A 88 -2.92 9.03 2.91
C ASN A 88 -1.84 8.57 3.89
N LEU A 89 -0.90 7.74 3.45
CA LEU A 89 0.30 7.42 4.22
C LEU A 89 1.22 8.64 4.23
N VAL A 90 1.55 9.10 5.41
CA VAL A 90 2.47 10.23 5.62
C VAL A 90 3.56 9.88 6.61
N ILE A 91 4.67 10.60 6.59
CA ILE A 91 5.71 10.54 7.61
C ILE A 91 5.77 11.91 8.30
N GLU A 92 5.42 11.94 9.58
CA GLU A 92 5.23 13.20 10.34
C GLU A 92 6.52 13.94 10.67
N LYS A 93 7.66 13.28 10.56
CA LYS A 93 8.96 13.93 10.87
C LYS A 93 10.02 13.55 9.87
N PRO A 94 10.89 14.50 9.51
CA PRO A 94 12.06 14.24 8.68
C PRO A 94 12.95 13.12 9.28
N TRP A 95 13.61 12.37 8.40
CA TRP A 95 14.56 11.32 8.79
C TRP A 95 15.85 11.44 7.98
N PRO A 96 16.97 10.87 8.45
CA PRO A 96 18.29 11.10 7.82
C PRO A 96 18.42 10.61 6.38
N GLY A 97 17.63 9.59 5.99
CA GLY A 97 17.70 8.96 4.66
C GLY A 97 16.80 9.59 3.60
N MET A 98 15.98 10.59 3.95
CA MET A 98 15.03 11.19 3.00
C MET A 98 15.73 11.92 1.86
N LEU A 99 15.06 12.02 0.71
CA LEU A 99 15.55 12.81 -0.41
C LEU A 99 15.78 14.27 0.00
N GLN A 100 16.77 14.91 -0.61
CA GLN A 100 17.17 16.28 -0.28
C GLN A 100 16.53 17.31 -1.22
N THR A 101 16.32 16.96 -2.47
CA THR A 101 15.64 17.77 -3.50
C THR A 101 15.48 16.96 -4.79
N VAL A 102 14.78 17.53 -5.76
CA VAL A 102 14.74 17.08 -7.15
C VAL A 102 15.74 17.90 -7.95
N TYR A 103 16.73 17.26 -8.60
CA TYR A 103 17.81 17.95 -9.30
C TYR A 103 17.29 18.98 -10.32
N GLY A 104 17.66 20.23 -10.09
CA GLY A 104 17.29 21.36 -10.96
C GLY A 104 15.80 21.77 -10.88
N ASN A 105 15.04 21.27 -9.89
CA ASN A 105 13.64 21.59 -9.72
C ASN A 105 13.20 21.51 -8.25
N ASP A 106 13.61 22.50 -7.45
CA ASP A 106 13.28 22.57 -6.02
C ASP A 106 11.78 22.82 -5.78
N GLU A 107 11.10 23.53 -6.70
CA GLU A 107 9.66 23.76 -6.64
C GLU A 107 8.90 22.44 -6.69
N ARG A 108 9.22 21.56 -7.64
CA ARG A 108 8.63 20.22 -7.72
C ARG A 108 8.88 19.39 -6.45
N PHE A 109 10.03 19.55 -5.81
CA PHE A 109 10.32 18.85 -4.55
C PHE A 109 9.33 19.23 -3.45
N ILE A 110 8.98 20.53 -3.35
CA ILE A 110 8.00 21.02 -2.37
C ILE A 110 6.60 20.57 -2.76
N ASP A 111 6.19 20.82 -4.00
CA ASP A 111 4.83 20.56 -4.49
C ASP A 111 4.44 19.08 -4.38
N GLU A 112 5.35 18.17 -4.76
CA GLU A 112 5.07 16.73 -4.83
C GLU A 112 5.01 16.05 -3.47
N TYR A 113 5.93 16.44 -2.55
CA TYR A 113 6.16 15.64 -1.35
C TYR A 113 5.75 16.32 -0.05
N TRP A 114 5.52 17.65 -0.05
CA TRP A 114 5.36 18.37 1.21
C TRP A 114 4.12 19.27 1.27
N GLN A 115 3.72 19.89 0.16
CA GLN A 115 2.75 20.98 0.15
C GLN A 115 1.39 20.59 0.74
N ASP A 116 0.93 19.36 0.55
CA ASP A 116 -0.43 18.95 0.91
C ASP A 116 -0.67 18.91 2.43
N PHE A 117 0.38 18.59 3.21
CA PHE A 117 0.24 18.34 4.64
C PHE A 117 1.23 19.13 5.51
N SER A 118 2.02 20.01 4.93
CA SER A 118 3.03 20.80 5.65
C SER A 118 2.68 22.28 5.67
N ASP A 119 3.17 22.99 6.71
CA ASP A 119 3.35 24.45 6.64
C ASP A 119 4.68 24.74 5.94
N THR A 120 4.65 24.86 4.62
CA THR A 120 5.86 25.07 3.80
C THR A 120 6.52 26.44 3.98
N ASP A 121 5.86 27.38 4.67
CA ASP A 121 6.43 28.66 5.08
C ASP A 121 7.20 28.57 6.41
N SER A 122 7.02 27.48 7.16
CA SER A 122 7.71 27.24 8.42
C SER A 122 9.15 26.84 8.22
N SER A 123 10.03 27.36 9.10
CA SER A 123 11.41 26.91 9.21
C SER A 123 11.61 25.78 10.24
N ASP A 124 10.56 25.38 10.94
CA ASP A 124 10.59 24.26 11.88
C ASP A 124 10.40 22.94 11.13
N PRO A 125 11.35 22.01 11.20
CA PRO A 125 11.20 20.70 10.57
C PRO A 125 10.00 19.88 11.10
N GLU A 126 9.48 20.20 12.29
CA GLU A 126 8.31 19.50 12.85
C GLU A 126 6.99 19.87 12.14
N ASP A 127 6.98 20.97 11.38
CA ASP A 127 5.82 21.39 10.57
C ASP A 127 5.82 20.78 9.16
N TRP A 128 6.81 19.94 8.85
CA TRP A 128 6.99 19.32 7.56
C TRP A 128 6.57 17.85 7.60
N VAL A 129 5.49 17.53 6.91
CA VAL A 129 4.91 16.18 6.80
C VAL A 129 5.10 15.64 5.39
N TYR A 130 5.85 14.56 5.27
CA TYR A 130 6.12 13.92 3.98
C TYR A 130 4.90 13.15 3.47
N LYS A 131 4.46 13.46 2.26
CA LYS A 131 3.40 12.75 1.54
C LYS A 131 4.00 11.61 0.73
N ALA A 132 3.65 10.36 1.07
CA ALA A 132 4.15 9.19 0.34
C ALA A 132 3.48 9.00 -1.02
N GLY A 133 2.25 9.50 -1.20
CA GLY A 133 1.45 9.20 -2.39
C GLY A 133 0.90 7.77 -2.41
N ASP A 134 1.01 7.04 -1.29
CA ASP A 134 0.44 5.71 -1.09
C ASP A 134 -0.74 5.77 -0.13
N GLY A 135 -1.73 4.91 -0.35
CA GLY A 135 -2.81 4.66 0.59
C GLY A 135 -2.43 3.59 1.60
N ALA A 136 -2.86 3.74 2.85
CA ALA A 136 -2.64 2.71 3.85
C ALA A 136 -3.72 2.70 4.95
N VAL A 137 -3.73 1.62 5.72
CA VAL A 137 -4.50 1.46 6.95
C VAL A 137 -3.54 1.19 8.10
N HIS A 138 -3.74 1.88 9.23
CA HIS A 138 -3.01 1.61 10.48
C HIS A 138 -3.90 0.82 11.42
N ALA A 139 -3.49 -0.39 11.77
CA ALA A 139 -4.23 -1.27 12.65
C ALA A 139 -3.92 -0.99 14.13
N GLN A 140 -4.82 -1.40 15.02
CA GLN A 140 -4.71 -1.18 16.47
C GLN A 140 -3.43 -1.77 17.10
N ASP A 141 -2.91 -2.83 16.53
CA ASP A 141 -1.71 -3.52 16.98
C ASP A 141 -0.40 -2.91 16.41
N GLY A 142 -0.51 -1.75 15.75
CA GLY A 142 0.61 -0.98 15.22
C GLY A 142 1.10 -1.43 13.85
N TYR A 143 0.43 -2.38 13.20
CA TYR A 143 0.79 -2.82 11.86
C TYR A 143 0.17 -1.92 10.79
N TYR A 144 0.92 -1.74 9.70
CA TYR A 144 0.46 -1.01 8.52
C TYR A 144 0.16 -1.97 7.37
N ARG A 145 -0.99 -1.79 6.74
CA ARG A 145 -1.32 -2.40 5.46
C ARG A 145 -1.31 -1.32 4.40
N VAL A 146 -0.33 -1.37 3.51
CA VAL A 146 -0.25 -0.49 2.35
C VAL A 146 -1.19 -1.01 1.27
N LEU A 147 -1.95 -0.12 0.65
CA LEU A 147 -2.97 -0.44 -0.35
C LEU A 147 -2.48 -0.21 -1.79
N GLY A 148 -1.32 0.41 -1.95
CA GLY A 148 -0.76 0.84 -3.22
C GLY A 148 -0.82 2.35 -3.40
N ARG A 149 -0.53 2.80 -4.62
CA ARG A 149 -0.54 4.22 -5.00
C ARG A 149 -1.95 4.81 -4.88
N LEU A 150 -2.03 6.06 -4.43
CA LEU A 150 -3.32 6.75 -4.31
C LEU A 150 -3.98 7.05 -5.65
N ASP A 151 -3.17 7.22 -6.70
CA ASP A 151 -3.63 7.34 -8.08
C ASP A 151 -4.23 6.03 -8.63
N ASP A 152 -3.90 4.87 -8.02
CA ASP A 152 -4.46 3.55 -8.33
C ASP A 152 -5.57 3.12 -7.34
N VAL A 153 -5.86 3.94 -6.32
CA VAL A 153 -6.93 3.70 -5.33
C VAL A 153 -8.21 4.41 -5.78
N MET A 154 -9.26 3.64 -6.01
CA MET A 154 -10.58 4.15 -6.39
C MET A 154 -11.37 4.62 -5.18
N ASN A 155 -12.16 5.67 -5.35
CA ASN A 155 -13.12 6.15 -4.35
C ASN A 155 -14.55 5.77 -4.75
N VAL A 156 -14.97 4.59 -4.35
CA VAL A 156 -16.31 4.04 -4.67
C VAL A 156 -17.28 4.34 -3.52
N ALA A 157 -18.23 5.23 -3.74
CA ALA A 157 -19.25 5.63 -2.75
C ALA A 157 -18.64 6.02 -1.38
N GLY A 158 -17.47 6.68 -1.38
CA GLY A 158 -16.76 7.11 -0.17
C GLY A 158 -15.85 6.05 0.46
N HIS A 159 -15.72 4.88 -0.16
CA HIS A 159 -14.77 3.84 0.25
C HIS A 159 -13.58 3.80 -0.68
N ARG A 160 -12.38 3.84 -0.11
CA ARG A 160 -11.13 3.68 -0.86
C ARG A 160 -10.85 2.20 -1.07
N LEU A 161 -10.80 1.79 -2.33
CA LEU A 161 -10.54 0.43 -2.76
C LEU A 161 -9.29 0.41 -3.64
N GLY A 162 -8.30 -0.40 -3.27
CA GLY A 162 -7.14 -0.64 -4.12
C GLY A 162 -7.51 -1.52 -5.31
N THR A 163 -7.00 -1.18 -6.51
CA THR A 163 -7.19 -2.01 -7.71
C THR A 163 -6.70 -3.43 -7.49
N MET A 164 -5.53 -3.61 -6.86
CA MET A 164 -4.94 -4.91 -6.54
C MET A 164 -5.82 -5.79 -5.64
N GLU A 165 -6.55 -5.19 -4.69
CA GLU A 165 -7.46 -5.94 -3.81
C GLU A 165 -8.61 -6.55 -4.61
N LEU A 166 -9.15 -5.79 -5.55
CA LEU A 166 -10.19 -6.26 -6.47
C LEU A 166 -9.65 -7.28 -7.48
N GLU A 167 -8.49 -7.04 -8.05
CA GLU A 167 -7.81 -7.97 -8.97
C GLU A 167 -7.56 -9.33 -8.32
N SER A 168 -7.11 -9.32 -7.06
CA SER A 168 -6.91 -10.55 -6.28
C SER A 168 -8.21 -11.30 -6.04
N ALA A 169 -9.27 -10.60 -5.64
CA ALA A 169 -10.58 -11.22 -5.43
C ALA A 169 -11.15 -11.84 -6.72
N VAL A 170 -10.96 -11.17 -7.85
CA VAL A 170 -11.38 -11.70 -9.16
C VAL A 170 -10.52 -12.89 -9.60
N ALA A 171 -9.22 -12.87 -9.31
CA ALA A 171 -8.32 -13.98 -9.64
C ALA A 171 -8.59 -15.27 -8.84
N GLU A 172 -9.35 -15.21 -7.73
CA GLU A 172 -9.82 -16.39 -7.01
C GLU A 172 -10.90 -17.17 -7.77
N VAL A 173 -11.55 -16.55 -8.77
CA VAL A 173 -12.54 -17.24 -9.61
C VAL A 173 -11.83 -18.31 -10.46
N GLU A 174 -12.30 -19.56 -10.36
CA GLU A 174 -11.64 -20.74 -10.97
C GLU A 174 -11.36 -20.60 -12.47
N ASP A 175 -12.22 -19.88 -13.20
CA ASP A 175 -12.15 -19.69 -14.65
C ASP A 175 -11.21 -18.53 -15.05
N VAL A 176 -10.74 -17.72 -14.11
CA VAL A 176 -9.89 -16.54 -14.36
C VAL A 176 -8.42 -16.92 -14.25
N ALA A 177 -7.63 -16.54 -15.26
CA ALA A 177 -6.17 -16.68 -15.25
C ALA A 177 -5.48 -15.41 -14.72
N GLU A 178 -5.96 -14.26 -15.17
CA GLU A 178 -5.45 -12.95 -14.79
C GLU A 178 -6.61 -11.94 -14.73
N ALA A 179 -6.51 -10.94 -13.86
CA ALA A 179 -7.42 -9.83 -13.78
C ALA A 179 -6.66 -8.51 -13.75
N ALA A 180 -7.25 -7.47 -14.33
CA ALA A 180 -6.83 -6.10 -14.21
C ALA A 180 -8.05 -5.21 -13.91
N VAL A 181 -7.89 -4.24 -13.02
CA VAL A 181 -8.96 -3.31 -12.63
C VAL A 181 -8.54 -1.89 -12.95
N ALA A 182 -9.44 -1.16 -13.61
CA ALA A 182 -9.28 0.27 -13.86
C ALA A 182 -10.44 1.05 -13.25
N SER A 183 -10.16 2.24 -12.75
CA SER A 183 -11.20 3.17 -12.30
C SER A 183 -11.91 3.80 -13.49
N ARG A 184 -13.23 3.98 -13.35
CA ARG A 184 -14.05 4.77 -14.26
C ARG A 184 -14.95 5.72 -13.48
N GLU A 185 -15.02 6.95 -13.91
CA GLU A 185 -15.92 7.94 -13.31
C GLU A 185 -17.40 7.51 -13.38
N ASP A 186 -18.11 7.69 -12.28
CA ASP A 186 -19.55 7.43 -12.14
C ASP A 186 -20.23 8.59 -11.42
N ALA A 187 -21.36 9.04 -11.98
CA ALA A 187 -22.06 10.23 -11.51
C ALA A 187 -22.69 10.10 -10.12
N GLU A 188 -22.96 8.86 -9.66
CA GLU A 188 -23.62 8.59 -8.37
C GLU A 188 -22.63 8.11 -7.31
N LYS A 189 -21.62 7.34 -7.72
CA LYS A 189 -20.68 6.67 -6.81
C LYS A 189 -19.30 7.33 -6.76
N GLY A 190 -19.05 8.34 -7.58
CA GLY A 190 -17.76 8.97 -7.80
C GLY A 190 -16.93 8.16 -8.79
N GLU A 191 -16.50 6.98 -8.39
CA GLU A 191 -15.80 6.01 -9.24
C GLU A 191 -16.42 4.63 -9.13
N VAL A 192 -16.23 3.81 -10.18
CA VAL A 192 -16.58 2.38 -10.21
C VAL A 192 -15.48 1.58 -10.87
N PRO A 193 -15.26 0.33 -10.44
CA PRO A 193 -14.27 -0.52 -11.07
C PRO A 193 -14.78 -1.09 -12.40
N ASP A 194 -13.97 -0.95 -13.45
CA ASP A 194 -14.07 -1.73 -14.67
C ASP A 194 -13.06 -2.87 -14.59
N VAL A 195 -13.56 -4.10 -14.59
CA VAL A 195 -12.77 -5.31 -14.41
C VAL A 195 -12.53 -5.99 -15.74
N TYR A 196 -11.26 -6.20 -16.06
CA TYR A 196 -10.80 -6.91 -17.25
C TYR A 196 -10.23 -8.26 -16.84
N VAL A 197 -10.66 -9.33 -17.47
CA VAL A 197 -10.21 -10.68 -17.14
C VAL A 197 -9.65 -11.41 -18.35
N VAL A 198 -8.62 -12.21 -18.11
CA VAL A 198 -8.15 -13.23 -19.02
C VAL A 198 -8.64 -14.57 -18.50
N VAL A 199 -9.43 -15.29 -19.28
CA VAL A 199 -9.93 -16.60 -18.89
C VAL A 199 -8.87 -17.68 -19.09
N ARG A 200 -8.95 -18.77 -18.30
CA ARG A 200 -8.02 -19.89 -18.42
C ARG A 200 -8.18 -20.61 -19.75
N GLU A 201 -7.11 -21.27 -20.19
CA GLU A 201 -7.13 -22.07 -21.41
C GLU A 201 -8.23 -23.14 -21.35
N GLY A 202 -9.09 -23.17 -22.38
CA GLY A 202 -10.23 -24.09 -22.48
C GLY A 202 -11.54 -23.57 -21.87
N VAL A 203 -11.54 -22.38 -21.30
CA VAL A 203 -12.75 -21.68 -20.83
C VAL A 203 -13.26 -20.77 -21.96
N GLU A 204 -14.55 -20.89 -22.33
CA GLU A 204 -15.17 -19.98 -23.29
C GLU A 204 -15.59 -18.67 -22.58
N GLU A 205 -15.27 -17.54 -23.21
CA GLU A 205 -15.78 -16.24 -22.77
C GLU A 205 -17.31 -16.23 -22.87
N SER A 206 -17.98 -16.08 -21.75
CA SER A 206 -19.43 -16.12 -21.66
C SER A 206 -19.96 -15.19 -20.57
N GLU A 207 -21.24 -14.85 -20.66
CA GLU A 207 -21.94 -14.10 -19.62
C GLU A 207 -21.88 -14.83 -18.26
N ALA A 208 -21.89 -16.17 -18.27
CA ALA A 208 -21.79 -16.97 -17.05
C ALA A 208 -20.45 -16.83 -16.32
N VAL A 209 -19.36 -16.47 -17.00
CA VAL A 209 -18.07 -16.14 -16.37
C VAL A 209 -18.12 -14.74 -15.75
N ARG A 210 -18.88 -13.83 -16.36
CA ARG A 210 -19.03 -12.45 -15.84
C ARG A 210 -19.92 -12.34 -14.60
N GLU A 211 -20.79 -13.31 -14.39
CA GLU A 211 -21.74 -13.35 -13.25
C GLU A 211 -21.17 -14.08 -12.02
N LYS A 212 -19.96 -14.68 -12.12
CA LYS A 212 -19.25 -15.34 -11.02
C LYS A 212 -18.45 -14.35 -10.20
#